data_e6f910ce2cb5e55b91f28f866a831cc1
#
_entry.id   e6f910ce2cb5e55b91f28f866a831cc1
#
_cell.length_a   1.000
_cell.length_b   1.000
_cell.length_c   1.000
_cell.angle_alpha   90.00
_cell.angle_beta   90.00
_cell.angle_gamma   90.00
#
_symmetry.space_group_name_H-M   'P 1'
#
loop_
_entity.id
_entity.type
_entity.pdbx_description
1 polymer ?
#
loop_
_entity_poly.entity_id
_entity_poly.type
_entity_poly.pdbx_seq_one_letter_code
_entity_poly.pdbx_strand_id
1 'polypeptide(L)'
;LRQEWRQAIEDQNLTQQMQQDIASKVPELTPYDVPQYIARTDVEDLPMVPVKYQLSQICIYPDREAANLAVKERLLSIRERIINGERFSTLARLYSQDPGSARKGGELGMASKSIFWPAFSDAAMSLKPGIVSQIVETPDGFHIIEVIEKKGDMFNARHILLKPEYTS
;
A
#
# COMPACT_ATOMS: atom_id res chain seq x y z
N LEU A 1 -20.55 30.07 26.63
CA LEU A 1 -20.71 29.33 25.34
C LEU A 1 -21.48 30.15 24.28
N ARG A 2 -22.77 30.58 24.52
CA ARG A 2 -23.54 31.33 23.51
C ARG A 2 -23.02 32.76 23.28
N GLN A 3 -22.50 33.45 24.28
CA GLN A 3 -21.92 34.79 24.12
C GLN A 3 -20.56 34.74 23.41
N GLU A 4 -19.74 33.79 23.73
CA GLU A 4 -18.43 33.58 23.09
C GLU A 4 -18.58 33.29 21.58
N TRP A 5 -19.55 32.44 21.23
CA TRP A 5 -19.85 32.14 19.81
C TRP A 5 -20.36 33.39 19.06
N ARG A 6 -21.17 34.21 19.69
CA ARG A 6 -21.69 35.44 19.08
C ARG A 6 -20.56 36.44 18.86
N GLN A 7 -19.67 36.59 19.84
CA GLN A 7 -18.52 37.48 19.76
C GLN A 7 -17.54 37.02 18.66
N ALA A 8 -17.27 35.74 18.57
CA ALA A 8 -16.40 35.18 17.52
C ALA A 8 -16.97 35.43 16.10
N ILE A 9 -18.28 35.32 15.91
CA ILE A 9 -18.95 35.62 14.64
C ILE A 9 -18.92 37.11 14.33
N GLU A 10 -19.13 37.98 15.33
CA GLU A 10 -19.05 39.43 15.17
C GLU A 10 -17.62 39.87 14.80
N ASP A 11 -16.61 39.34 15.47
CA ASP A 11 -15.19 39.62 15.16
C ASP A 11 -14.79 39.14 13.78
N GLN A 12 -15.26 37.97 13.37
CA GLN A 12 -15.01 37.44 12.02
C GLN A 12 -15.65 38.32 10.94
N ASN A 13 -16.93 38.73 11.16
CA ASN A 13 -17.62 39.62 10.23
C ASN A 13 -16.95 41.00 10.13
N LEU A 14 -16.55 41.55 11.27
CA LEU A 14 -15.85 42.83 11.31
C LEU A 14 -14.51 42.78 10.59
N THR A 15 -13.75 41.71 10.81
CA THR A 15 -12.48 41.47 10.12
C THR A 15 -12.67 41.37 8.59
N GLN A 16 -13.71 40.66 8.16
CA GLN A 16 -14.02 40.51 6.74
C GLN A 16 -14.48 41.83 6.11
N GLN A 17 -15.29 42.62 6.81
CA GLN A 17 -15.68 43.96 6.35
C GLN A 17 -14.50 44.91 6.27
N MET A 18 -13.62 44.91 7.26
CA MET A 18 -12.38 45.71 7.23
C MET A 18 -11.47 45.33 6.06
N GLN A 19 -11.30 44.03 5.79
CA GLN A 19 -10.53 43.55 4.65
C GLN A 19 -11.14 44.03 3.32
N GLN A 20 -12.44 43.97 3.17
CA GLN A 20 -13.15 44.43 1.99
C GLN A 20 -13.04 45.95 1.81
N ASP A 21 -13.16 46.71 2.91
CA ASP A 21 -13.05 48.18 2.90
C ASP A 21 -11.62 48.61 2.54
N ILE A 22 -10.61 47.93 3.07
CA ILE A 22 -9.21 48.19 2.70
C ILE A 22 -8.97 47.85 1.24
N ALA A 23 -9.43 46.65 0.79
CA ALA A 23 -9.25 46.23 -0.58
C ALA A 23 -9.93 47.17 -1.61
N SER A 24 -11.10 47.73 -1.26
CA SER A 24 -11.82 48.68 -2.10
C SER A 24 -11.14 50.03 -2.25
N LYS A 25 -10.29 50.38 -1.29
CA LYS A 25 -9.50 51.64 -1.30
C LYS A 25 -8.15 51.51 -1.99
N VAL A 26 -7.73 50.29 -2.29
CA VAL A 26 -6.50 50.05 -3.05
C VAL A 26 -6.81 50.32 -4.55
N PRO A 27 -6.10 51.23 -5.20
CA PRO A 27 -6.31 51.45 -6.62
C PRO A 27 -5.97 50.19 -7.42
N GLU A 28 -6.75 49.93 -8.48
CA GLU A 28 -6.45 48.80 -9.39
C GLU A 28 -5.06 49.01 -9.99
N LEU A 29 -4.17 48.02 -9.79
CA LEU A 29 -2.86 48.02 -10.37
C LEU A 29 -2.95 47.85 -11.89
N THR A 30 -2.39 48.79 -12.60
CA THR A 30 -2.30 48.68 -14.06
C THR A 30 -0.98 48.00 -14.48
N PRO A 31 -0.90 47.42 -15.69
CA PRO A 31 0.36 46.87 -16.20
C PRO A 31 1.54 47.88 -16.18
N TYR A 32 1.26 49.16 -16.14
CA TYR A 32 2.25 50.23 -16.06
C TYR A 32 2.86 50.38 -14.65
N ASP A 33 2.12 50.04 -13.62
CA ASP A 33 2.56 50.19 -12.22
C ASP A 33 3.53 49.08 -11.81
N VAL A 34 3.45 47.93 -12.45
CA VAL A 34 4.30 46.77 -12.16
C VAL A 34 5.80 47.02 -12.34
N PRO A 35 6.27 47.59 -13.49
CA PRO A 35 7.68 47.91 -13.65
C PRO A 35 8.17 48.98 -12.65
N GLN A 36 7.32 49.93 -12.27
CA GLN A 36 7.66 50.94 -11.28
C GLN A 36 7.79 50.35 -9.88
N TYR A 37 6.91 49.39 -9.54
CA TYR A 37 7.00 48.69 -8.26
C TYR A 37 8.29 47.86 -8.17
N ILE A 38 8.61 47.11 -9.21
CA ILE A 38 9.84 46.31 -9.27
C ILE A 38 11.09 47.19 -9.14
N ALA A 39 11.10 48.36 -9.80
CA ALA A 39 12.24 49.25 -9.77
C ALA A 39 12.48 49.95 -8.40
N ARG A 40 11.46 49.97 -7.54
CA ARG A 40 11.50 50.61 -6.21
C ARG A 40 11.61 49.62 -5.05
N THR A 41 11.45 48.35 -5.32
CA THR A 41 11.44 47.28 -4.31
C THR A 41 12.78 46.57 -4.31
N ASP A 42 13.36 46.39 -3.13
CA ASP A 42 14.59 45.58 -3.02
C ASP A 42 14.34 44.17 -3.49
N VAL A 43 15.37 43.56 -4.10
CA VAL A 43 15.25 42.20 -4.73
C VAL A 43 14.80 41.15 -3.74
N GLU A 44 15.15 41.32 -2.45
CA GLU A 44 14.77 40.41 -1.37
C GLU A 44 13.29 40.49 -1.01
N ASP A 45 12.64 41.63 -1.25
CA ASP A 45 11.22 41.88 -0.97
C ASP A 45 10.31 41.60 -2.18
N LEU A 46 10.88 41.26 -3.32
CA LEU A 46 10.10 40.90 -4.51
C LEU A 46 9.48 39.50 -4.35
N PRO A 47 8.20 39.31 -4.73
CA PRO A 47 7.56 38.02 -4.66
C PRO A 47 8.29 37.03 -5.57
N MET A 48 8.80 35.96 -4.97
CA MET A 48 9.45 34.89 -5.71
C MET A 48 8.40 34.11 -6.50
N VAL A 49 8.53 34.11 -7.81
CA VAL A 49 7.72 33.22 -8.66
C VAL A 49 8.30 31.83 -8.54
N PRO A 50 7.53 30.86 -8.03
CA PRO A 50 8.02 29.48 -7.91
C PRO A 50 8.38 28.95 -9.30
N VAL A 51 9.52 28.30 -9.40
CA VAL A 51 9.94 27.63 -10.63
C VAL A 51 8.90 26.57 -10.99
N LYS A 52 8.30 26.68 -12.16
CA LYS A 52 7.37 25.69 -12.69
C LYS A 52 8.13 24.75 -13.62
N TYR A 53 8.05 23.47 -13.30
CA TYR A 53 8.60 22.42 -14.16
C TYR A 53 7.46 21.81 -14.97
N GLN A 54 7.66 21.67 -16.26
CA GLN A 54 6.82 20.85 -17.11
C GLN A 54 7.53 19.49 -17.28
N LEU A 55 6.93 18.46 -16.72
CA LEU A 55 7.48 17.12 -16.78
C LEU A 55 6.62 16.28 -17.72
N SER A 56 7.30 15.49 -18.54
CA SER A 56 6.67 14.42 -19.33
C SER A 56 7.20 13.10 -18.84
N GLN A 57 6.30 12.13 -18.66
CA GLN A 57 6.69 10.79 -18.24
C GLN A 57 6.06 9.77 -19.17
N ILE A 58 6.80 8.72 -19.46
CA ILE A 58 6.29 7.53 -20.10
C ILE A 58 6.19 6.48 -19.01
N CYS A 59 4.97 5.98 -18.77
CA CYS A 59 4.73 4.95 -17.78
C CYS A 59 4.31 3.66 -18.50
N ILE A 60 5.09 2.61 -18.29
CA ILE A 60 4.77 1.28 -18.80
C ILE A 60 4.31 0.44 -17.61
N TYR A 61 3.10 -0.07 -17.69
CA TYR A 61 2.56 -0.97 -16.68
C TYR A 61 2.81 -2.40 -17.09
N PRO A 62 3.44 -3.23 -16.24
CA PRO A 62 3.57 -4.66 -16.52
C PRO A 62 2.19 -5.32 -16.55
N ASP A 63 2.05 -6.36 -17.35
CA ASP A 63 0.85 -7.19 -17.35
C ASP A 63 0.79 -8.03 -16.06
N ARG A 64 0.12 -7.45 -15.05
CA ARG A 64 -0.03 -8.09 -13.75
C ARG A 64 -0.93 -9.32 -13.81
N GLU A 65 -1.91 -9.34 -14.70
CA GLU A 65 -2.85 -10.46 -14.80
C GLU A 65 -2.14 -11.69 -15.37
N ALA A 66 -1.36 -11.53 -16.42
CA ALA A 66 -0.58 -12.64 -16.98
C ALA A 66 0.45 -13.18 -15.99
N ALA A 67 1.17 -12.30 -15.27
CA ALA A 67 2.13 -12.71 -14.26
C ALA A 67 1.47 -13.46 -13.09
N ASN A 68 0.33 -12.95 -12.61
CA ASN A 68 -0.44 -13.61 -11.55
C ASN A 68 -0.97 -14.98 -12.01
N LEU A 69 -1.46 -15.07 -13.25
CA LEU A 69 -1.97 -16.33 -13.80
C LEU A 69 -0.87 -17.38 -13.88
N ALA A 70 0.30 -17.03 -14.38
CA ALA A 70 1.45 -17.94 -14.47
C ALA A 70 1.87 -18.48 -13.09
N VAL A 71 1.88 -17.62 -12.07
CA VAL A 71 2.18 -18.04 -10.69
C VAL A 71 1.10 -18.96 -10.14
N LYS A 72 -0.18 -18.66 -10.37
CA LYS A 72 -1.30 -19.52 -9.93
C LYS A 72 -1.23 -20.89 -10.58
N GLU A 73 -0.98 -20.96 -11.88
CA GLU A 73 -0.82 -22.25 -12.61
C GLU A 73 0.34 -23.06 -12.06
N ARG A 74 1.48 -22.41 -11.78
CA ARG A 74 2.63 -23.08 -11.17
C ARG A 74 2.33 -23.61 -9.78
N LEU A 75 1.61 -22.84 -8.95
CA LEU A 75 1.19 -23.29 -7.62
C LEU A 75 0.18 -24.44 -7.69
N LEU A 76 -0.74 -24.42 -8.65
CA LEU A 76 -1.68 -25.52 -8.86
C LEU A 76 -0.94 -26.81 -9.20
N SER A 77 0.04 -26.75 -10.10
CA SER A 77 0.89 -27.91 -10.44
C SER A 77 1.64 -28.45 -9.21
N ILE A 78 2.22 -27.56 -8.40
CA ILE A 78 2.89 -27.97 -7.14
C ILE A 78 1.90 -28.61 -6.18
N ARG A 79 0.71 -28.04 -6.03
CA ARG A 79 -0.36 -28.56 -5.19
C ARG A 79 -0.79 -29.97 -5.63
N GLU A 80 -0.97 -30.18 -6.92
CA GLU A 80 -1.30 -31.51 -7.47
C GLU A 80 -0.23 -32.55 -7.15
N ARG A 81 1.04 -32.19 -7.26
CA ARG A 81 2.16 -33.07 -6.90
C ARG A 81 2.12 -33.47 -5.43
N ILE A 82 1.77 -32.50 -4.54
CA ILE A 82 1.61 -32.80 -3.11
C ILE A 82 0.44 -33.78 -2.88
N ILE A 83 -0.70 -33.53 -3.52
CA ILE A 83 -1.89 -34.42 -3.42
C ILE A 83 -1.56 -35.81 -3.94
N ASN A 84 -0.72 -35.93 -4.95
CA ASN A 84 -0.26 -37.19 -5.51
C ASN A 84 0.86 -37.87 -4.69
N GLY A 85 1.19 -37.33 -3.51
CA GLY A 85 2.07 -37.96 -2.52
C GLY A 85 3.50 -37.45 -2.46
N GLU A 86 3.85 -36.40 -3.22
CA GLU A 86 5.14 -35.76 -3.04
C GLU A 86 5.20 -34.99 -1.73
N ARG A 87 6.36 -35.03 -1.09
CA ARG A 87 6.53 -34.36 0.22
C ARG A 87 6.47 -32.85 0.09
N PHE A 88 5.55 -32.21 0.82
CA PHE A 88 5.40 -30.77 0.88
C PHE A 88 6.74 -30.08 1.18
N SER A 89 7.49 -30.58 2.15
CA SER A 89 8.77 -29.99 2.57
C SER A 89 9.84 -30.01 1.46
N THR A 90 9.83 -31.02 0.59
CA THR A 90 10.75 -31.09 -0.56
C THR A 90 10.40 -30.03 -1.57
N LEU A 91 9.12 -29.89 -1.91
CA LEU A 91 8.64 -28.89 -2.87
C LEU A 91 8.80 -27.47 -2.35
N ALA A 92 8.60 -27.27 -1.04
CA ALA A 92 8.84 -25.98 -0.40
C ALA A 92 10.31 -25.54 -0.51
N ARG A 93 11.26 -26.46 -0.29
CA ARG A 93 12.70 -26.16 -0.45
C ARG A 93 13.09 -25.84 -1.88
N LEU A 94 12.43 -26.47 -2.86
CA LEU A 94 12.73 -26.30 -4.27
C LEU A 94 12.10 -25.05 -4.88
N TYR A 95 10.89 -24.69 -4.45
CA TYR A 95 10.07 -23.71 -5.17
C TYR A 95 9.67 -22.50 -4.33
N SER A 96 9.64 -22.60 -2.99
CA SER A 96 9.19 -21.49 -2.16
C SER A 96 10.15 -20.31 -2.23
N GLN A 97 9.61 -19.14 -2.47
CA GLN A 97 10.32 -17.85 -2.47
C GLN A 97 10.28 -17.15 -1.10
N ASP A 98 9.80 -17.85 -0.06
CA ASP A 98 9.91 -17.33 1.31
C ASP A 98 11.28 -17.64 1.91
N PRO A 99 12.16 -16.60 2.12
CA PRO A 99 13.50 -16.84 2.64
C PRO A 99 13.52 -17.34 4.09
N GLY A 100 12.43 -17.09 4.84
CA GLY A 100 12.33 -17.45 6.26
C GLY A 100 12.03 -18.93 6.49
N SER A 101 11.24 -19.55 5.62
CA SER A 101 10.75 -20.91 5.83
C SER A 101 11.16 -21.91 4.74
N ALA A 102 11.51 -21.48 3.52
CA ALA A 102 11.83 -22.35 2.41
C ALA A 102 12.85 -23.45 2.78
N ARG A 103 13.97 -23.05 3.38
CA ARG A 103 15.05 -23.96 3.81
C ARG A 103 14.59 -24.97 4.87
N LYS A 104 13.58 -24.61 5.67
CA LYS A 104 12.96 -25.47 6.69
C LYS A 104 11.80 -26.31 6.12
N GLY A 105 11.66 -26.38 4.79
CA GLY A 105 10.56 -27.10 4.15
C GLY A 105 9.22 -26.38 4.23
N GLY A 106 9.25 -25.06 4.35
CA GLY A 106 8.07 -24.18 4.43
C GLY A 106 7.49 -24.05 5.83
N GLU A 107 8.09 -24.68 6.85
CA GLU A 107 7.54 -24.70 8.21
C GLU A 107 7.72 -23.36 8.92
N LEU A 108 6.62 -22.84 9.47
CA LEU A 108 6.53 -21.56 10.16
C LEU A 108 6.66 -21.69 11.69
N GLY A 109 6.47 -22.90 12.23
CA GLY A 109 6.37 -23.13 13.66
C GLY A 109 5.00 -22.74 14.24
N MET A 110 4.83 -22.98 15.54
CA MET A 110 3.60 -22.61 16.25
C MET A 110 3.53 -21.11 16.44
N ALA A 111 2.51 -20.46 15.90
CA ALA A 111 2.35 -19.03 15.93
C ALA A 111 0.88 -18.60 16.04
N SER A 112 0.65 -17.41 16.58
CA SER A 112 -0.70 -16.83 16.68
C SER A 112 -1.20 -16.43 15.29
N LYS A 113 -2.51 -16.63 15.06
CA LYS A 113 -3.18 -16.18 13.83
C LYS A 113 -3.02 -14.69 13.57
N SER A 114 -2.78 -13.88 14.59
CA SER A 114 -2.70 -12.41 14.49
C SER A 114 -1.41 -11.90 13.85
N ILE A 115 -0.38 -12.75 13.70
CA ILE A 115 0.89 -12.33 13.09
C ILE A 115 0.93 -12.51 11.57
N PHE A 116 -0.05 -13.20 11.00
CA PHE A 116 -0.16 -13.45 9.58
C PHE A 116 -1.22 -12.55 8.93
N TRP A 117 -1.16 -12.43 7.63
CA TRP A 117 -2.21 -11.74 6.87
C TRP A 117 -3.57 -12.42 7.12
N PRO A 118 -4.68 -11.66 7.22
CA PRO A 118 -6.00 -12.23 7.49
C PRO A 118 -6.38 -13.37 6.55
N ALA A 119 -6.17 -13.21 5.23
CA ALA A 119 -6.45 -14.26 4.25
C ALA A 119 -5.66 -15.55 4.50
N PHE A 120 -4.40 -15.44 4.95
CA PHE A 120 -3.58 -16.59 5.31
C PHE A 120 -4.10 -17.28 6.57
N SER A 121 -4.39 -16.50 7.61
CA SER A 121 -4.88 -16.99 8.90
C SER A 121 -6.23 -17.66 8.76
N ASP A 122 -7.15 -17.06 8.03
CA ASP A 122 -8.50 -17.59 7.81
C ASP A 122 -8.43 -18.92 7.03
N ALA A 123 -7.60 -18.99 6.02
CA ALA A 123 -7.36 -20.23 5.29
C ALA A 123 -6.76 -21.29 6.20
N ALA A 124 -5.71 -20.99 6.97
CA ALA A 124 -5.08 -21.93 7.88
C ALA A 124 -6.06 -22.41 8.97
N MET A 125 -6.85 -21.49 9.54
CA MET A 125 -7.83 -21.82 10.56
C MET A 125 -9.02 -22.66 10.05
N SER A 126 -9.37 -22.55 8.78
CA SER A 126 -10.44 -23.36 8.16
C SER A 126 -10.00 -24.78 7.81
N LEU A 127 -8.70 -25.01 7.56
CA LEU A 127 -8.17 -26.30 7.14
C LEU A 127 -8.14 -27.32 8.28
N LYS A 128 -8.34 -28.57 7.98
CA LYS A 128 -8.00 -29.68 8.87
C LYS A 128 -6.49 -29.97 8.77
N PRO A 129 -5.84 -30.41 9.87
CA PRO A 129 -4.43 -30.84 9.80
C PRO A 129 -4.18 -31.87 8.70
N GLY A 130 -3.10 -31.73 7.97
CA GLY A 130 -2.71 -32.61 6.86
C GLY A 130 -3.39 -32.28 5.53
N ILE A 131 -4.29 -31.32 5.47
CA ILE A 131 -4.94 -30.90 4.22
C ILE A 131 -4.25 -29.65 3.65
N VAL A 132 -3.98 -29.71 2.34
CA VAL A 132 -3.38 -28.60 1.59
C VAL A 132 -4.47 -27.64 1.11
N SER A 133 -4.27 -26.35 1.33
CA SER A 133 -5.21 -25.30 0.93
C SER A 133 -5.40 -25.20 -0.58
N GLN A 134 -6.41 -24.48 -0.98
CA GLN A 134 -6.43 -23.79 -2.28
C GLN A 134 -5.38 -22.69 -2.28
N ILE A 135 -5.20 -22.03 -3.43
CA ILE A 135 -4.30 -20.89 -3.51
C ILE A 135 -4.85 -19.74 -2.66
N VAL A 136 -4.02 -19.19 -1.79
CA VAL A 136 -4.33 -18.05 -0.91
C VAL A 136 -3.51 -16.86 -1.39
N GLU A 137 -4.20 -15.77 -1.69
CA GLU A 137 -3.57 -14.52 -2.13
C GLU A 137 -3.38 -13.60 -0.93
N THR A 138 -2.17 -13.02 -0.82
CA THR A 138 -1.81 -12.04 0.20
C THR A 138 -0.98 -10.93 -0.44
N PRO A 139 -0.73 -9.81 0.24
CA PRO A 139 0.20 -8.77 -0.26
C PRO A 139 1.62 -9.27 -0.57
N ASP A 140 2.04 -10.39 0.05
CA ASP A 140 3.36 -10.98 -0.18
C ASP A 140 3.42 -11.85 -1.45
N GLY A 141 2.28 -12.27 -1.98
CA GLY A 141 2.14 -13.13 -3.16
C GLY A 141 1.09 -14.22 -2.99
N PHE A 142 1.30 -15.34 -3.66
CA PHE A 142 0.39 -16.48 -3.67
C PHE A 142 0.96 -17.62 -2.87
N HIS A 143 0.12 -18.24 -2.03
CA HIS A 143 0.50 -19.30 -1.11
C HIS A 143 -0.33 -20.54 -1.31
N ILE A 144 0.28 -21.70 -1.06
CA ILE A 144 -0.42 -22.90 -0.65
C ILE A 144 0.03 -23.27 0.76
N ILE A 145 -0.89 -23.69 1.60
CA ILE A 145 -0.71 -23.86 3.05
C ILE A 145 -1.12 -25.26 3.43
N GLU A 146 -0.36 -25.88 4.30
CA GLU A 146 -0.75 -27.14 4.98
C GLU A 146 -0.60 -26.94 6.48
N VAL A 147 -1.68 -27.18 7.21
CA VAL A 147 -1.67 -27.08 8.66
C VAL A 147 -1.16 -28.40 9.26
N ILE A 148 -0.18 -28.29 10.15
CA ILE A 148 0.37 -29.42 10.89
C ILE A 148 -0.43 -29.65 12.18
N GLU A 149 -0.64 -28.57 12.94
CA GLU A 149 -1.28 -28.61 14.24
C GLU A 149 -2.02 -27.29 14.53
N LYS A 150 -3.08 -27.36 15.32
CA LYS A 150 -3.83 -26.19 15.83
C LYS A 150 -4.03 -26.27 17.32
N LYS A 151 -3.93 -25.13 18.01
CA LYS A 151 -4.20 -25.02 19.44
C LYS A 151 -4.84 -23.66 19.74
N GLY A 152 -6.17 -23.63 19.85
CA GLY A 152 -6.92 -22.39 20.01
C GLY A 152 -6.70 -21.44 18.85
N ASP A 153 -6.24 -20.24 19.13
CA ASP A 153 -5.91 -19.21 18.14
C ASP A 153 -4.49 -19.30 17.55
N MET A 154 -3.79 -20.38 17.88
CA MET A 154 -2.45 -20.67 17.36
C MET A 154 -2.49 -21.85 16.40
N PHE A 155 -1.62 -21.84 15.43
CA PHE A 155 -1.41 -22.97 14.52
C PHE A 155 0.06 -23.12 14.15
N ASN A 156 0.47 -24.34 13.87
CA ASN A 156 1.69 -24.66 13.15
C ASN A 156 1.32 -25.04 11.72
N ALA A 157 1.91 -24.34 10.75
CA ALA A 157 1.69 -24.61 9.35
C ALA A 157 2.99 -24.60 8.56
N ARG A 158 2.95 -25.15 7.38
CA ARG A 158 3.97 -24.97 6.34
C ARG A 158 3.33 -24.40 5.10
N HIS A 159 4.08 -23.59 4.38
CA HIS A 159 3.61 -22.95 3.18
C HIS A 159 4.64 -22.95 2.05
N ILE A 160 4.15 -22.77 0.84
CA ILE A 160 4.94 -22.46 -0.34
C ILE A 160 4.45 -21.10 -0.85
N LEU A 161 5.35 -20.14 -0.91
CA LEU A 161 5.09 -18.81 -1.42
C LEU A 161 5.69 -18.68 -2.81
N LEU A 162 4.91 -18.21 -3.78
CA LEU A 162 5.41 -17.72 -5.05
C LEU A 162 4.96 -16.29 -5.27
N LYS A 163 5.85 -15.48 -5.80
CA LYS A 163 5.62 -14.06 -6.12
C LYS A 163 5.53 -13.88 -7.63
N PRO A 164 4.59 -13.06 -8.12
CA PRO A 164 4.57 -12.74 -9.54
C PRO A 164 5.79 -11.88 -9.89
N GLU A 165 6.46 -12.25 -10.97
CA GLU A 165 7.56 -11.48 -11.55
C GLU A 165 6.96 -10.55 -12.62
N TYR A 166 6.99 -9.27 -12.36
CA TYR A 166 6.55 -8.27 -13.31
C TYR A 166 7.73 -7.89 -14.21
N THR A 167 7.80 -8.49 -15.38
CA THR A 167 8.75 -8.06 -16.42
C THR A 167 8.20 -6.84 -17.13
N SER A 168 9.02 -5.81 -17.20
CA SER A 168 8.79 -4.61 -18.01
C SER A 168 9.10 -4.88 -19.47
#